data_64f727aeea4132a445fcc0eb68da204e
#
_entry.id   64f727aeea4132a445fcc0eb68da204e
#
_cell.length_a   1.000
_cell.length_b   1.000
_cell.length_c   1.000
_cell.angle_alpha   90.00
_cell.angle_beta   90.00
_cell.angle_gamma   90.00
#
_symmetry.space_group_name_H-M   'P 1'
#
loop_
_entity.id
_entity.type
_entity.pdbx_description
1 polymer ?
#
loop_
_entity_poly.entity_id
_entity_poly.type
_entity_poly.pdbx_seq_one_letter_code
_entity_poly.pdbx_strand_id
1 'polypeptide(L)'
;MLADLGARVIKLEPIAGDPFRLMAFGLGADRCNTDKESIALNLKSEAGQKIAQDLVASADLFIHNYRPGVPERLGLDYETLAKRNARLVHLSATGYGTQGPGKIRPSTHPVPGAALGGVLYQFGELPSTPLAYDELLDVSRRLFRANELNPDPNTSFVVASAAVMGLLAAAQTGQGQKVELDMFGANAYANFDDFVDVGAGSARLPLDGDYRGKGRFEQLYPCRDGWLMISIDREVDQQRLLAEIGSFDNLLTQDASHWQDRLLPLGLGAVRADGSVTGLRIREPQFASCELAVAFEHPIHGAGVRHGAMSGWPMSDRTLQGPCRTGDACETLLDQLGLSKAQIVDLQSSEIVNG
;
A
#
# COMPACT_ATOMS: atom_id res chain seq x y z
N MET A 1 -8.22 -0.07 -3.48
CA MET A 1 -8.21 -1.24 -4.39
C MET A 1 -9.60 -1.90 -4.51
N LEU A 2 -10.16 -2.56 -3.48
CA LEU A 2 -11.50 -3.19 -3.60
C LEU A 2 -12.58 -2.19 -4.02
N ALA A 3 -12.57 -0.98 -3.45
CA ALA A 3 -13.49 0.09 -3.84
C ALA A 3 -13.32 0.51 -5.31
N ASP A 4 -12.09 0.68 -5.79
CA ASP A 4 -11.81 1.00 -7.20
C ASP A 4 -12.31 -0.09 -8.16
N LEU A 5 -12.40 -1.33 -7.68
CA LEU A 5 -12.88 -2.49 -8.43
C LEU A 5 -14.41 -2.75 -8.27
N GLY A 6 -15.13 -1.82 -7.64
CA GLY A 6 -16.58 -1.85 -7.59
C GLY A 6 -17.20 -2.31 -6.26
N ALA A 7 -16.42 -2.71 -5.26
CA ALA A 7 -16.97 -2.99 -3.94
C ALA A 7 -17.48 -1.71 -3.26
N ARG A 8 -18.64 -1.78 -2.61
CA ARG A 8 -19.07 -0.77 -1.66
C ARG A 8 -18.23 -0.91 -0.40
N VAL A 9 -17.45 0.11 -0.05
CA VAL A 9 -16.56 0.06 1.11
C VAL A 9 -16.94 1.14 2.11
N ILE A 10 -17.37 0.72 3.29
CA ILE A 10 -17.65 1.60 4.43
C ILE A 10 -16.41 1.61 5.32
N LYS A 11 -15.83 2.79 5.52
CA LYS A 11 -14.73 3.02 6.46
C LYS A 11 -15.29 3.45 7.81
N LEU A 12 -15.09 2.61 8.81
CA LEU A 12 -15.37 2.95 10.19
C LEU A 12 -14.12 3.56 10.82
N GLU A 13 -14.24 4.76 11.33
CA GLU A 13 -13.11 5.51 11.90
C GLU A 13 -13.48 6.19 13.23
N PRO A 14 -12.49 6.61 14.05
CA PRO A 14 -12.76 7.36 15.26
C PRO A 14 -13.49 8.68 14.99
N ILE A 15 -14.15 9.24 16.01
CA ILE A 15 -14.85 10.54 15.93
C ILE A 15 -13.97 11.66 15.37
N ALA A 16 -12.70 11.68 15.75
CA ALA A 16 -11.71 12.65 15.25
C ALA A 16 -11.17 12.34 13.85
N GLY A 17 -11.62 11.26 13.24
CA GLY A 17 -11.08 10.74 11.99
C GLY A 17 -9.81 9.88 12.18
N ASP A 18 -9.40 9.26 11.10
CA ASP A 18 -8.17 8.49 11.03
C ASP A 18 -6.95 9.42 11.15
N PRO A 19 -6.02 9.18 12.07
CA PRO A 19 -4.81 10.00 12.21
C PRO A 19 -3.99 10.14 10.91
N PHE A 20 -4.08 9.16 10.02
CA PHE A 20 -3.41 9.19 8.72
C PHE A 20 -3.90 10.34 7.83
N ARG A 21 -5.13 10.84 8.04
CA ARG A 21 -5.68 11.98 7.30
C ARG A 21 -4.90 13.28 7.53
N LEU A 22 -4.15 13.38 8.64
CA LEU A 22 -3.34 14.56 8.97
C LEU A 22 -1.95 14.54 8.33
N MET A 23 -1.53 13.41 7.77
CA MET A 23 -0.21 13.28 7.16
C MET A 23 -0.15 13.96 5.79
N ALA A 24 1.03 14.47 5.44
CA ALA A 24 1.32 15.10 4.14
C ALA A 24 0.25 16.15 3.74
N PHE A 25 -0.08 17.06 4.65
CA PHE A 25 -1.07 18.13 4.42
C PHE A 25 -2.48 17.63 4.05
N GLY A 26 -2.86 16.46 4.55
CA GLY A 26 -4.15 15.84 4.26
C GLY A 26 -4.15 14.90 3.04
N LEU A 27 -3.05 14.84 2.29
CA LEU A 27 -2.94 13.98 1.11
C LEU A 27 -2.46 12.55 1.43
N GLY A 28 -1.85 12.34 2.61
CA GLY A 28 -1.23 11.06 2.97
C GLY A 28 -2.19 9.87 3.02
N ALA A 29 -3.44 10.11 3.37
CA ALA A 29 -4.47 9.09 3.49
C ALA A 29 -5.42 9.00 2.28
N ASP A 30 -5.27 9.86 1.28
CA ASP A 30 -6.23 9.93 0.16
C ASP A 30 -6.40 8.60 -0.54
N ARG A 31 -5.29 7.94 -0.88
CA ARG A 31 -5.32 6.61 -1.49
C ARG A 31 -6.12 5.59 -0.68
N CYS A 32 -6.12 5.71 0.65
CA CYS A 32 -6.84 4.81 1.55
C CYS A 32 -8.31 5.19 1.72
N ASN A 33 -8.74 6.34 1.20
CA ASN A 33 -10.08 6.89 1.39
C ASN A 33 -10.87 7.07 0.10
N THR A 34 -10.24 6.91 -1.08
CA THR A 34 -10.92 7.01 -2.38
C THR A 34 -12.01 5.96 -2.53
N ASP A 35 -13.13 6.37 -3.14
CA ASP A 35 -14.30 5.53 -3.42
C ASP A 35 -14.91 4.84 -2.19
N LYS A 36 -14.75 5.42 -1.00
CA LYS A 36 -15.30 4.89 0.26
C LYS A 36 -16.35 5.82 0.84
N GLU A 37 -17.23 5.24 1.64
CA GLU A 37 -18.16 5.93 2.52
C GLU A 37 -17.56 5.93 3.93
N SER A 38 -17.54 7.07 4.62
CA SER A 38 -17.01 7.14 5.99
C SER A 38 -18.11 7.26 7.03
N ILE A 39 -17.98 6.48 8.10
CA ILE A 39 -18.74 6.66 9.33
C ILE A 39 -17.79 6.82 10.51
N ALA A 40 -17.94 7.90 11.26
CA ALA A 40 -17.15 8.18 12.44
C ALA A 40 -17.90 7.77 13.70
N LEU A 41 -17.37 6.80 14.45
CA LEU A 41 -18.01 6.18 15.62
C LEU A 41 -17.12 6.18 16.86
N ASN A 42 -17.74 6.45 18.00
CA ASN A 42 -17.12 6.22 19.30
C ASN A 42 -17.30 4.75 19.75
N LEU A 43 -16.38 3.90 19.34
CA LEU A 43 -16.41 2.48 19.73
C LEU A 43 -16.11 2.20 21.22
N LYS A 44 -15.85 3.24 22.02
CA LYS A 44 -15.77 3.09 23.48
C LYS A 44 -17.15 3.09 24.12
N SER A 45 -18.19 3.54 23.43
CA SER A 45 -19.57 3.52 23.88
C SER A 45 -20.29 2.26 23.39
N GLU A 46 -21.22 1.74 24.19
CA GLU A 46 -22.05 0.60 23.81
C GLU A 46 -22.91 0.90 22.58
N ALA A 47 -23.42 2.12 22.46
CA ALA A 47 -24.20 2.56 21.30
C ALA A 47 -23.36 2.56 20.01
N GLY A 48 -22.11 3.07 20.07
CA GLY A 48 -21.20 3.03 18.93
C GLY A 48 -20.81 1.61 18.54
N GLN A 49 -20.57 0.71 19.50
CA GLN A 49 -20.33 -0.71 19.24
C GLN A 49 -21.55 -1.37 18.57
N LYS A 50 -22.75 -1.08 19.07
CA LYS A 50 -23.99 -1.62 18.51
C LYS A 50 -24.16 -1.17 17.05
N ILE A 51 -23.96 0.10 16.74
CA ILE A 51 -24.04 0.62 15.38
C ILE A 51 -23.03 -0.09 14.46
N ALA A 52 -21.78 -0.26 14.92
CA ALA A 52 -20.77 -0.99 14.15
C ALA A 52 -21.19 -2.45 13.89
N GLN A 53 -21.72 -3.15 14.88
CA GLN A 53 -22.23 -4.51 14.73
C GLN A 53 -23.44 -4.58 13.79
N ASP A 54 -24.34 -3.58 13.81
CA ASP A 54 -25.50 -3.50 12.92
C ASP A 54 -25.06 -3.30 11.46
N LEU A 55 -24.05 -2.47 11.21
CA LEU A 55 -23.42 -2.33 9.88
C LEU A 55 -22.83 -3.65 9.40
N VAL A 56 -22.03 -4.32 10.25
CA VAL A 56 -21.38 -5.58 9.89
C VAL A 56 -22.38 -6.71 9.66
N ALA A 57 -23.55 -6.68 10.31
CA ALA A 57 -24.60 -7.67 10.12
C ALA A 57 -25.09 -7.75 8.65
N SER A 58 -24.97 -6.67 7.88
CA SER A 58 -25.31 -6.61 6.44
C SER A 58 -24.11 -6.67 5.49
N ALA A 59 -22.88 -6.74 6.03
CA ALA A 59 -21.67 -6.75 5.23
C ALA A 59 -21.27 -8.18 4.82
N ASP A 60 -20.72 -8.34 3.61
CA ASP A 60 -20.12 -9.61 3.17
C ASP A 60 -18.73 -9.82 3.79
N LEU A 61 -18.04 -8.73 4.08
CA LEU A 61 -16.65 -8.74 4.53
C LEU A 61 -16.41 -7.66 5.60
N PHE A 62 -15.77 -8.03 6.69
CA PHE A 62 -15.23 -7.12 7.68
C PHE A 62 -13.71 -7.25 7.74
N ILE A 63 -12.99 -6.13 7.56
CA ILE A 63 -11.53 -6.08 7.59
C ILE A 63 -11.08 -5.16 8.73
N HIS A 64 -10.11 -5.60 9.51
CA HIS A 64 -9.47 -4.76 10.52
C HIS A 64 -7.98 -5.08 10.67
N ASN A 65 -7.23 -4.11 11.20
CA ASN A 65 -5.81 -4.24 11.56
C ASN A 65 -5.56 -4.05 13.06
N TYR A 66 -6.56 -4.31 13.89
CA TYR A 66 -6.43 -4.23 15.35
C TYR A 66 -5.45 -5.27 15.88
N ARG A 67 -4.78 -4.93 16.97
CA ARG A 67 -3.98 -5.89 17.73
C ARG A 67 -4.88 -6.94 18.37
N PRO A 68 -4.37 -8.18 18.61
CA PRO A 68 -5.10 -9.22 19.33
C PRO A 68 -5.68 -8.70 20.66
N GLY A 69 -6.91 -9.09 20.96
CA GLY A 69 -7.66 -8.67 22.15
C GLY A 69 -8.45 -7.36 21.99
N VAL A 70 -8.20 -6.59 20.93
CA VAL A 70 -8.97 -5.35 20.69
C VAL A 70 -10.34 -5.64 20.07
N PRO A 71 -10.48 -6.50 19.04
CA PRO A 71 -11.78 -6.84 18.50
C PRO A 71 -12.74 -7.40 19.55
N GLU A 72 -12.26 -8.28 20.40
CA GLU A 72 -13.04 -8.90 21.48
C GLU A 72 -13.58 -7.85 22.45
N ARG A 73 -12.73 -6.88 22.84
CA ARG A 73 -13.15 -5.78 23.73
C ARG A 73 -14.17 -4.85 23.10
N LEU A 74 -14.16 -4.73 21.78
CA LEU A 74 -15.08 -3.88 21.01
C LEU A 74 -16.35 -4.63 20.56
N GLY A 75 -16.45 -5.95 20.81
CA GLY A 75 -17.53 -6.78 20.28
C GLY A 75 -17.52 -6.91 18.76
N LEU A 76 -16.33 -6.78 18.17
CA LEU A 76 -16.10 -6.88 16.70
C LEU A 76 -15.24 -8.10 16.34
N ASP A 77 -15.13 -9.07 17.23
CA ASP A 77 -14.50 -10.36 16.97
C ASP A 77 -15.40 -11.26 16.12
N TYR A 78 -14.78 -12.26 15.48
CA TYR A 78 -15.50 -13.17 14.58
C TYR A 78 -16.63 -13.92 15.29
N GLU A 79 -16.40 -14.42 16.49
CA GLU A 79 -17.35 -15.23 17.25
C GLU A 79 -18.61 -14.43 17.62
N THR A 80 -18.46 -13.13 17.85
CA THR A 80 -19.57 -12.20 18.12
C THR A 80 -20.33 -11.85 16.84
N LEU A 81 -19.60 -11.50 15.78
CA LEU A 81 -20.19 -11.03 14.53
C LEU A 81 -20.82 -12.17 13.70
N ALA A 82 -20.24 -13.37 13.72
CA ALA A 82 -20.77 -14.53 12.99
C ALA A 82 -22.15 -14.99 13.52
N LYS A 83 -22.48 -14.71 14.77
CA LYS A 83 -23.84 -14.96 15.32
C LYS A 83 -24.89 -14.08 14.66
N ARG A 84 -24.48 -12.91 14.14
CA ARG A 84 -25.39 -11.96 13.47
C ARG A 84 -25.40 -12.15 11.98
N ASN A 85 -24.28 -12.59 11.40
CA ASN A 85 -24.12 -12.87 9.98
C ASN A 85 -23.24 -14.11 9.77
N ALA A 86 -23.88 -15.26 9.60
CA ALA A 86 -23.20 -16.54 9.40
C ALA A 86 -22.41 -16.63 8.06
N ARG A 87 -22.63 -15.68 7.15
CA ARG A 87 -21.90 -15.59 5.86
C ARG A 87 -20.72 -14.63 5.90
N LEU A 88 -20.51 -13.93 7.01
CA LEU A 88 -19.47 -12.93 7.14
C LEU A 88 -18.08 -13.52 6.94
N VAL A 89 -17.31 -12.94 6.04
CA VAL A 89 -15.86 -13.12 5.99
C VAL A 89 -15.22 -12.09 6.92
N HIS A 90 -14.59 -12.55 7.98
CA HIS A 90 -13.92 -11.70 8.97
C HIS A 90 -12.41 -11.78 8.78
N LEU A 91 -11.79 -10.73 8.27
CA LEU A 91 -10.37 -10.70 7.96
C LEU A 91 -9.59 -9.82 8.94
N SER A 92 -8.64 -10.42 9.63
CA SER A 92 -7.71 -9.75 10.54
C SER A 92 -6.32 -9.64 9.89
N ALA A 93 -5.82 -8.41 9.70
CA ALA A 93 -4.51 -8.11 9.15
C ALA A 93 -3.65 -7.45 10.22
N THR A 94 -2.90 -8.23 10.99
CA THR A 94 -2.06 -7.74 12.09
C THR A 94 -0.63 -7.44 11.64
N GLY A 95 0.21 -6.90 12.53
CA GLY A 95 1.62 -6.68 12.23
C GLY A 95 2.45 -7.96 12.19
N TYR A 96 2.25 -8.84 13.18
CA TYR A 96 3.09 -10.02 13.44
C TYR A 96 2.28 -11.28 13.74
N GLY A 97 1.06 -11.38 13.26
CA GLY A 97 0.17 -12.50 13.53
C GLY A 97 -0.51 -12.44 14.89
N THR A 98 -1.36 -13.44 15.13
CA THR A 98 -2.17 -13.57 16.38
C THR A 98 -1.49 -14.47 17.40
N GLN A 99 -0.38 -15.11 17.04
CA GLN A 99 0.38 -16.05 17.86
C GLN A 99 1.84 -15.63 18.00
N GLY A 100 2.56 -16.33 18.90
CA GLY A 100 3.98 -16.09 19.11
C GLY A 100 4.31 -14.85 19.95
N PRO A 101 5.61 -14.62 20.24
CA PRO A 101 6.06 -13.55 21.14
C PRO A 101 5.92 -12.16 20.55
N GLY A 102 5.79 -12.05 19.22
CA GLY A 102 5.64 -10.78 18.51
C GLY A 102 4.22 -10.25 18.41
N LYS A 103 3.19 -11.03 18.74
CA LYS A 103 1.77 -10.74 18.45
C LYS A 103 1.26 -9.39 18.99
N ILE A 104 1.84 -8.90 20.08
CA ILE A 104 1.44 -7.63 20.71
C ILE A 104 2.34 -6.44 20.31
N ARG A 105 3.40 -6.68 19.54
CA ARG A 105 4.31 -5.61 19.10
C ARG A 105 3.57 -4.60 18.21
N PRO A 106 3.87 -3.31 18.38
CA PRO A 106 3.40 -2.31 17.42
C PRO A 106 4.05 -2.55 16.06
N SER A 107 3.26 -2.39 15.02
CA SER A 107 3.72 -2.47 13.63
C SER A 107 3.29 -1.22 12.89
N THR A 108 4.24 -0.61 12.21
CA THR A 108 4.04 0.47 11.24
C THR A 108 4.91 0.18 10.03
N HIS A 109 4.69 0.87 8.92
CA HIS A 109 5.35 0.63 7.64
C HIS A 109 6.83 0.18 7.70
N PRO A 110 7.76 0.91 8.35
CA PRO A 110 9.18 0.54 8.32
C PRO A 110 9.54 -0.67 9.21
N VAL A 111 8.74 -0.98 10.23
CA VAL A 111 9.12 -1.94 11.26
C VAL A 111 9.17 -3.39 10.76
N PRO A 112 8.16 -3.90 10.03
CA PRO A 112 8.24 -5.25 9.46
C PRO A 112 9.33 -5.38 8.40
N GLY A 113 9.54 -4.36 7.57
CA GLY A 113 10.61 -4.35 6.57
C GLY A 113 12.00 -4.46 7.21
N ALA A 114 12.24 -3.71 8.29
CA ALA A 114 13.47 -3.80 9.07
C ALA A 114 13.61 -5.16 9.77
N ALA A 115 12.53 -5.69 10.34
CA ALA A 115 12.51 -7.00 11.01
C ALA A 115 12.80 -8.17 10.04
N LEU A 116 12.49 -8.00 8.76
CA LEU A 116 12.80 -8.95 7.69
C LEU A 116 14.21 -8.79 7.10
N GLY A 117 15.01 -7.85 7.62
CA GLY A 117 16.37 -7.63 7.18
C GLY A 117 16.52 -6.71 5.95
N GLY A 118 15.44 -6.14 5.41
CA GLY A 118 15.46 -5.27 4.23
C GLY A 118 16.41 -4.07 4.37
N VAL A 119 16.51 -3.50 5.56
CA VAL A 119 17.45 -2.40 5.85
C VAL A 119 18.89 -2.85 5.68
N LEU A 120 19.26 -4.01 6.22
CA LEU A 120 20.62 -4.54 6.10
C LEU A 120 20.94 -4.93 4.65
N TYR A 121 19.97 -5.50 3.95
CA TYR A 121 20.12 -5.84 2.55
C TYR A 121 20.45 -4.62 1.68
N GLN A 122 19.71 -3.52 1.85
CA GLN A 122 19.92 -2.28 1.08
C GLN A 122 21.17 -1.52 1.52
N PHE A 123 21.43 -1.48 2.82
CA PHE A 123 22.54 -0.69 3.37
C PHE A 123 23.87 -1.43 3.31
N GLY A 124 23.82 -2.77 3.27
CA GLY A 124 25.00 -3.60 3.41
C GLY A 124 25.49 -3.63 4.86
N GLU A 125 26.77 -3.41 5.06
CA GLU A 125 27.38 -3.43 6.39
C GLU A 125 27.14 -2.10 7.12
N LEU A 126 26.60 -2.20 8.34
CA LEU A 126 26.40 -1.03 9.18
C LEU A 126 27.74 -0.52 9.74
N PRO A 127 27.93 0.80 9.87
CA PRO A 127 29.11 1.35 10.52
C PRO A 127 29.28 0.82 11.94
N SER A 128 30.45 0.27 12.24
CA SER A 128 30.78 -0.30 13.55
C SER A 128 31.41 0.72 14.53
N THR A 129 31.74 1.90 14.06
CA THR A 129 32.37 2.97 14.84
C THR A 129 31.49 4.20 14.96
N PRO A 130 31.63 5.01 16.01
CA PRO A 130 30.96 6.30 16.09
C PRO A 130 31.27 7.16 14.85
N LEU A 131 30.25 7.71 14.23
CA LEU A 131 30.36 8.56 13.05
C LEU A 131 30.45 10.04 13.45
N ALA A 132 31.10 10.86 12.64
CA ALA A 132 30.94 12.30 12.71
C ALA A 132 29.50 12.71 12.42
N TYR A 133 29.08 13.92 12.85
CA TYR A 133 27.69 14.35 12.77
C TYR A 133 27.12 14.31 11.35
N ASP A 134 27.89 14.81 10.37
CA ASP A 134 27.44 14.84 8.97
C ASP A 134 27.36 13.45 8.36
N GLU A 135 28.28 12.56 8.67
CA GLU A 135 28.27 11.16 8.28
C GLU A 135 27.07 10.44 8.91
N LEU A 136 26.79 10.72 10.20
CA LEU A 136 25.62 10.16 10.89
C LEU A 136 24.31 10.60 10.24
N LEU A 137 24.20 11.86 9.80
CA LEU A 137 23.03 12.36 9.09
C LEU A 137 22.84 11.65 7.75
N ASP A 138 23.90 11.46 6.99
CA ASP A 138 23.84 10.76 5.69
C ASP A 138 23.45 9.29 5.88
N VAL A 139 24.11 8.58 6.78
CA VAL A 139 23.78 7.20 7.14
C VAL A 139 22.33 7.07 7.62
N SER A 140 21.87 8.00 8.48
CA SER A 140 20.48 7.99 8.96
C SER A 140 19.46 8.18 7.83
N ARG A 141 19.73 9.06 6.85
CA ARG A 141 18.90 9.28 5.68
C ARG A 141 18.85 8.03 4.79
N ARG A 142 19.97 7.36 4.59
CA ARG A 142 20.04 6.11 3.84
C ARG A 142 19.29 5.00 4.54
N LEU A 143 19.48 4.80 5.84
CA LEU A 143 18.75 3.81 6.64
C LEU A 143 17.24 4.02 6.62
N PHE A 144 16.80 5.28 6.69
CA PHE A 144 15.37 5.59 6.60
C PHE A 144 14.77 5.25 5.23
N ARG A 145 15.54 5.37 4.16
CA ARG A 145 15.14 5.02 2.80
C ARG A 145 15.33 3.54 2.46
N ALA A 146 16.19 2.86 3.20
CA ALA A 146 16.49 1.44 3.03
C ALA A 146 15.32 0.56 3.54
N ASN A 147 14.13 0.79 3.02
CA ASN A 147 12.93 0.02 3.33
C ASN A 147 12.37 -0.56 2.04
N GLU A 148 13.14 -1.44 1.43
CA GLU A 148 12.86 -1.98 0.11
C GLU A 148 11.66 -2.90 0.05
N LEU A 149 11.33 -3.52 1.17
CA LEU A 149 10.30 -4.56 1.21
C LEU A 149 8.88 -4.02 1.08
N ASN A 150 8.69 -2.69 1.00
CA ASN A 150 7.38 -2.03 0.81
C ASN A 150 6.25 -2.74 1.58
N PRO A 151 6.33 -2.87 2.90
CA PRO A 151 5.48 -3.76 3.66
C PRO A 151 3.98 -3.45 3.52
N ASP A 152 3.59 -2.18 3.45
CA ASP A 152 2.19 -1.80 3.32
C ASP A 152 1.58 -2.19 1.97
N PRO A 153 2.19 -1.86 0.81
CA PRO A 153 1.68 -2.30 -0.48
C PRO A 153 1.59 -3.82 -0.60
N ASN A 154 2.64 -4.56 -0.25
CA ASN A 154 2.66 -6.01 -0.29
C ASN A 154 1.53 -6.60 0.56
N THR A 155 1.39 -6.14 1.80
CA THR A 155 0.32 -6.57 2.70
C THR A 155 -1.06 -6.22 2.13
N SER A 156 -1.22 -5.05 1.53
CA SER A 156 -2.50 -4.63 0.94
C SER A 156 -2.94 -5.56 -0.21
N PHE A 157 -2.00 -6.03 -1.03
CA PHE A 157 -2.29 -7.03 -2.08
C PHE A 157 -2.68 -8.39 -1.49
N VAL A 158 -1.97 -8.86 -0.48
CA VAL A 158 -2.29 -10.12 0.20
C VAL A 158 -3.64 -10.03 0.90
N VAL A 159 -3.95 -8.92 1.57
CA VAL A 159 -5.27 -8.66 2.19
C VAL A 159 -6.38 -8.71 1.15
N ALA A 160 -6.22 -8.03 0.02
CA ALA A 160 -7.23 -8.01 -1.02
C ALA A 160 -7.44 -9.40 -1.66
N SER A 161 -6.36 -10.14 -1.89
CA SER A 161 -6.43 -11.51 -2.42
C SER A 161 -7.14 -12.45 -1.44
N ALA A 162 -6.78 -12.40 -0.17
CA ALA A 162 -7.40 -13.21 0.89
C ALA A 162 -8.89 -12.84 1.07
N ALA A 163 -9.24 -11.56 0.98
CA ALA A 163 -10.61 -11.10 1.01
C ALA A 163 -11.45 -11.70 -0.11
N VAL A 164 -10.97 -11.63 -1.35
CA VAL A 164 -11.67 -12.17 -2.53
C VAL A 164 -11.79 -13.69 -2.45
N MET A 165 -10.74 -14.40 -2.02
CA MET A 165 -10.81 -15.84 -1.79
C MET A 165 -11.82 -16.22 -0.70
N GLY A 166 -11.86 -15.47 0.39
CA GLY A 166 -12.84 -15.66 1.45
C GLY A 166 -14.28 -15.44 0.96
N LEU A 167 -14.51 -14.37 0.21
CA LEU A 167 -15.82 -14.07 -0.39
C LEU A 167 -16.24 -15.14 -1.40
N LEU A 168 -15.33 -15.63 -2.23
CA LEU A 168 -15.59 -16.73 -3.16
C LEU A 168 -16.00 -18.01 -2.41
N ALA A 169 -15.27 -18.38 -1.37
CA ALA A 169 -15.60 -19.53 -0.53
C ALA A 169 -16.98 -19.37 0.14
N ALA A 170 -17.28 -18.18 0.67
CA ALA A 170 -18.60 -17.89 1.27
C ALA A 170 -19.74 -17.94 0.23
N ALA A 171 -19.48 -17.50 -1.01
CA ALA A 171 -20.43 -17.62 -2.10
C ALA A 171 -20.71 -19.08 -2.48
N GLN A 172 -19.69 -19.93 -2.48
CA GLN A 172 -19.81 -21.35 -2.84
C GLN A 172 -20.42 -22.20 -1.72
N THR A 173 -20.08 -21.92 -0.46
CA THR A 173 -20.49 -22.75 0.68
C THR A 173 -21.73 -22.24 1.40
N GLY A 174 -22.07 -20.98 1.21
CA GLY A 174 -23.11 -20.28 1.99
C GLY A 174 -22.65 -19.89 3.40
N GLN A 175 -21.38 -20.13 3.77
CA GLN A 175 -20.84 -19.87 5.09
C GLN A 175 -19.65 -18.95 5.05
N GLY A 176 -19.59 -18.00 5.98
CA GLY A 176 -18.45 -17.13 6.20
C GLY A 176 -17.32 -17.84 6.92
N GLN A 177 -16.24 -17.13 7.12
CA GLN A 177 -15.05 -17.67 7.79
C GLN A 177 -14.18 -16.56 8.41
N LYS A 178 -13.39 -16.94 9.41
CA LYS A 178 -12.32 -16.13 9.92
C LYS A 178 -11.08 -16.32 9.08
N VAL A 179 -10.49 -15.22 8.61
CA VAL A 179 -9.25 -15.18 7.86
C VAL A 179 -8.24 -14.36 8.66
N GLU A 180 -7.08 -14.90 8.92
CA GLU A 180 -6.00 -14.23 9.63
C GLU A 180 -4.76 -14.16 8.76
N LEU A 181 -4.17 -12.97 8.67
CA LEU A 181 -2.89 -12.74 8.03
C LEU A 181 -2.12 -11.65 8.77
N ASP A 182 -0.86 -11.53 8.46
CA ASP A 182 -0.03 -10.50 9.07
C ASP A 182 0.94 -9.88 8.05
N MET A 183 1.39 -8.68 8.39
CA MET A 183 2.28 -7.91 7.54
C MET A 183 3.65 -8.57 7.40
N PHE A 184 4.16 -9.19 8.48
CA PHE A 184 5.44 -9.87 8.46
C PHE A 184 5.40 -11.07 7.50
N GLY A 185 4.40 -11.96 7.65
CA GLY A 185 4.21 -13.13 6.77
C GLY A 185 3.93 -12.76 5.32
N ALA A 186 3.10 -11.73 5.07
CA ALA A 186 2.83 -11.24 3.72
C ALA A 186 4.10 -10.75 3.01
N ASN A 187 4.97 -10.06 3.72
CA ASN A 187 6.23 -9.59 3.16
C ASN A 187 7.28 -10.69 3.03
N ALA A 188 7.32 -11.64 3.95
CA ALA A 188 8.15 -12.83 3.80
C ALA A 188 7.76 -13.63 2.54
N TYR A 189 6.45 -13.77 2.27
CA TYR A 189 5.96 -14.42 1.05
C TYR A 189 6.31 -13.63 -0.22
N ALA A 190 6.15 -12.31 -0.21
CA ALA A 190 6.48 -11.46 -1.34
C ALA A 190 7.98 -11.45 -1.68
N ASN A 191 8.83 -11.76 -0.70
CA ASN A 191 10.28 -11.85 -0.83
C ASN A 191 10.75 -13.29 -0.57
N PHE A 192 10.00 -14.26 -1.07
CA PHE A 192 10.19 -15.68 -0.82
C PHE A 192 11.64 -16.15 -1.03
N ASP A 193 12.29 -15.67 -2.09
CA ASP A 193 13.66 -16.07 -2.44
C ASP A 193 14.69 -15.76 -1.34
N ASP A 194 14.42 -14.74 -0.50
CA ASP A 194 15.29 -14.39 0.62
C ASP A 194 15.11 -15.30 1.84
N PHE A 195 14.03 -16.08 1.87
CA PHE A 195 13.66 -16.96 2.98
C PHE A 195 13.88 -18.43 2.66
N VAL A 196 14.51 -18.75 1.51
CA VAL A 196 14.92 -20.11 1.16
C VAL A 196 16.38 -20.30 1.56
N ASP A 197 16.62 -21.09 2.59
CA ASP A 197 17.96 -21.50 3.00
C ASP A 197 18.25 -22.93 2.55
N VAL A 198 19.19 -23.05 1.62
CA VAL A 198 19.70 -24.37 1.13
C VAL A 198 21.10 -24.66 1.66
N GLY A 199 21.58 -23.91 2.66
CA GLY A 199 22.91 -24.07 3.25
C GLY A 199 24.07 -23.56 2.39
N ALA A 200 23.78 -22.99 1.21
CA ALA A 200 24.77 -22.42 0.29
C ALA A 200 24.96 -20.89 0.43
N GLY A 201 24.26 -20.27 1.38
CA GLY A 201 24.19 -18.80 1.53
C GLY A 201 23.15 -18.16 0.62
N SER A 202 22.90 -16.87 0.81
CA SER A 202 21.98 -16.09 -0.02
C SER A 202 22.54 -15.90 -1.43
N ALA A 203 21.73 -16.16 -2.45
CA ALA A 203 22.08 -15.89 -3.84
C ALA A 203 21.98 -14.41 -4.23
N ARG A 204 21.46 -13.52 -3.37
CA ARG A 204 21.35 -12.10 -3.67
C ARG A 204 22.71 -11.43 -3.69
N LEU A 205 22.99 -10.76 -4.80
CA LEU A 205 24.17 -9.90 -4.90
C LEU A 205 23.97 -8.65 -4.06
N PRO A 206 24.98 -8.24 -3.26
CA PRO A 206 24.90 -6.98 -2.53
C PRO A 206 24.80 -5.81 -3.51
N LEU A 207 24.08 -4.77 -3.13
CA LEU A 207 24.09 -3.49 -3.84
C LEU A 207 25.48 -2.84 -3.69
N ASP A 208 25.90 -2.06 -4.70
CA ASP A 208 27.10 -1.27 -4.55
C ASP A 208 26.93 -0.16 -3.50
N GLY A 209 28.07 0.33 -2.93
CA GLY A 209 28.05 1.34 -1.88
C GLY A 209 27.45 2.70 -2.30
N ASP A 210 27.34 2.97 -3.59
CA ASP A 210 26.73 4.17 -4.16
C ASP A 210 25.24 3.98 -4.49
N TYR A 211 24.69 2.80 -4.24
CA TYR A 211 23.31 2.41 -4.58
C TYR A 211 22.97 2.56 -6.07
N ARG A 212 23.94 2.38 -6.96
CA ARG A 212 23.73 2.49 -8.40
C ARG A 212 23.11 1.23 -8.98
N GLY A 213 23.45 0.06 -8.43
CA GLY A 213 22.89 -1.21 -8.90
C GLY A 213 23.70 -2.45 -8.48
N LYS A 214 23.49 -3.54 -9.21
CA LYS A 214 24.07 -4.85 -8.90
C LYS A 214 25.29 -5.22 -9.78
N GLY A 215 25.58 -4.43 -10.81
CA GLY A 215 26.68 -4.66 -11.71
C GLY A 215 26.59 -3.84 -13.00
N ARG A 216 27.64 -3.90 -13.84
CA ARG A 216 27.79 -3.01 -15.01
C ARG A 216 26.66 -3.09 -16.04
N PHE A 217 25.85 -4.14 -16.05
CA PHE A 217 24.69 -4.26 -16.95
C PHE A 217 23.36 -4.15 -16.22
N GLU A 218 23.38 -3.84 -14.93
CA GLU A 218 22.19 -3.60 -14.12
C GLU A 218 22.47 -2.49 -13.09
N GLN A 219 22.56 -1.24 -13.60
CA GLN A 219 22.78 -0.08 -12.72
C GLN A 219 22.45 1.26 -13.39
N LEU A 220 22.44 2.31 -12.56
CA LEU A 220 22.32 3.70 -12.98
C LEU A 220 23.66 4.25 -13.48
N TYR A 221 23.63 4.87 -14.64
CA TYR A 221 24.75 5.57 -15.24
C TYR A 221 24.49 7.07 -15.37
N PRO A 222 25.47 7.92 -15.01
CA PRO A 222 25.36 9.34 -15.31
C PRO A 222 25.47 9.57 -16.82
N CYS A 223 24.63 10.49 -17.32
CA CYS A 223 24.67 11.02 -18.67
C CYS A 223 24.98 12.53 -18.61
N ARG A 224 25.05 13.20 -19.77
CA ARG A 224 25.36 14.63 -19.80
C ARG A 224 24.38 15.49 -18.98
N ASP A 225 23.11 15.14 -18.98
CA ASP A 225 22.01 15.92 -18.39
C ASP A 225 21.20 15.19 -17.31
N GLY A 226 21.59 13.97 -16.94
CA GLY A 226 20.82 13.18 -15.99
C GLY A 226 21.29 11.74 -15.86
N TRP A 227 20.38 10.81 -15.60
CA TRP A 227 20.70 9.43 -15.30
C TRP A 227 19.94 8.44 -16.20
N LEU A 228 20.66 7.42 -16.66
CA LEU A 228 20.13 6.31 -17.42
C LEU A 228 20.19 5.02 -16.59
N MET A 229 19.07 4.35 -16.38
CA MET A 229 19.04 2.99 -15.86
C MET A 229 19.26 2.01 -17.00
N ILE A 230 20.23 1.13 -16.84
CA ILE A 230 20.48 0.00 -17.75
C ILE A 230 20.16 -1.28 -16.99
N SER A 231 19.39 -2.19 -17.63
CA SER A 231 19.08 -3.52 -17.08
C SER A 231 19.04 -4.52 -18.24
N ILE A 232 20.11 -5.31 -18.39
CA ILE A 232 20.31 -6.26 -19.49
C ILE A 232 20.94 -7.54 -18.99
N ASP A 233 20.17 -8.63 -19.03
CA ASP A 233 20.59 -9.93 -18.50
C ASP A 233 21.34 -10.79 -19.53
N ARG A 234 20.85 -10.79 -20.79
CA ARG A 234 21.36 -11.71 -21.81
C ARG A 234 22.71 -11.22 -22.37
N GLU A 235 23.70 -12.10 -22.41
CA GLU A 235 25.05 -11.80 -22.89
C GLU A 235 25.04 -11.24 -24.34
N VAL A 236 24.19 -11.75 -25.22
CA VAL A 236 24.04 -11.25 -26.58
C VAL A 236 23.60 -9.79 -26.63
N ASP A 237 22.71 -9.39 -25.72
CA ASP A 237 22.23 -8.01 -25.64
C ASP A 237 23.25 -7.10 -24.92
N GLN A 238 24.04 -7.64 -24.00
CA GLN A 238 25.17 -6.93 -23.40
C GLN A 238 26.22 -6.56 -24.46
N GLN A 239 26.52 -7.51 -25.38
CA GLN A 239 27.42 -7.25 -26.51
C GLN A 239 26.83 -6.23 -27.48
N ARG A 240 25.52 -6.31 -27.79
CA ARG A 240 24.82 -5.31 -28.62
C ARG A 240 24.84 -3.93 -27.96
N LEU A 241 24.60 -3.83 -26.67
CA LEU A 241 24.73 -2.56 -25.95
C LEU A 241 26.12 -1.97 -26.15
N LEU A 242 27.17 -2.76 -25.90
CA LEU A 242 28.55 -2.30 -26.02
C LEU A 242 28.89 -1.87 -27.44
N ALA A 243 28.33 -2.53 -28.48
CA ALA A 243 28.48 -2.12 -29.87
C ALA A 243 27.85 -0.74 -30.15
N GLU A 244 26.71 -0.44 -29.49
CA GLU A 244 25.99 0.82 -29.63
C GLU A 244 26.64 2.00 -28.88
N ILE A 245 27.10 1.78 -27.66
CA ILE A 245 27.64 2.83 -26.80
C ILE A 245 29.17 2.94 -26.89
N GLY A 246 29.87 1.91 -27.38
CA GLY A 246 31.32 1.78 -27.38
C GLY A 246 31.89 1.49 -25.97
N SER A 247 31.66 2.39 -25.03
CA SER A 247 32.01 2.22 -23.61
C SER A 247 31.01 2.93 -22.73
N PHE A 248 30.91 2.54 -21.47
CA PHE A 248 30.01 3.20 -20.50
C PHE A 248 30.37 4.68 -20.25
N ASP A 249 31.64 5.06 -20.40
CA ASP A 249 32.06 6.46 -20.27
C ASP A 249 31.46 7.35 -21.37
N ASN A 250 31.14 6.78 -22.53
CA ASN A 250 30.51 7.51 -23.63
C ASN A 250 29.07 7.95 -23.29
N LEU A 251 28.43 7.35 -22.28
CA LEU A 251 27.12 7.78 -21.80
C LEU A 251 27.11 9.24 -21.33
N LEU A 252 28.24 9.73 -20.82
CA LEU A 252 28.42 11.13 -20.43
C LEU A 252 28.43 12.11 -21.61
N THR A 253 28.59 11.64 -22.84
CA THR A 253 28.71 12.49 -24.03
C THR A 253 27.36 12.97 -24.56
N GLN A 254 26.28 12.33 -24.20
CA GLN A 254 24.94 12.62 -24.69
C GLN A 254 23.93 12.67 -23.51
N ASP A 255 22.75 13.22 -23.79
CA ASP A 255 21.66 13.28 -22.83
C ASP A 255 21.06 11.88 -22.56
N ALA A 256 20.53 11.68 -21.37
CA ALA A 256 19.91 10.40 -21.00
C ALA A 256 18.75 10.03 -21.94
N SER A 257 17.96 11.01 -22.38
CA SER A 257 16.88 10.80 -23.36
C SER A 257 17.42 10.36 -24.72
N HIS A 258 18.57 10.91 -25.19
CA HIS A 258 19.19 10.46 -26.43
C HIS A 258 19.53 8.96 -26.38
N TRP A 259 20.13 8.51 -25.27
CA TRP A 259 20.47 7.10 -25.13
C TRP A 259 19.23 6.21 -25.03
N GLN A 260 18.21 6.64 -24.28
CA GLN A 260 16.93 5.92 -24.22
C GLN A 260 16.33 5.75 -25.62
N ASP A 261 16.19 6.84 -26.39
CA ASP A 261 15.57 6.82 -27.70
C ASP A 261 16.35 6.00 -28.72
N ARG A 262 17.66 5.87 -28.54
CA ARG A 262 18.54 5.05 -29.37
C ARG A 262 18.47 3.54 -28.98
N LEU A 263 18.47 3.22 -27.70
CA LEU A 263 18.67 1.85 -27.21
C LEU A 263 17.35 1.09 -27.06
N LEU A 264 16.30 1.75 -26.60
CA LEU A 264 15.02 1.12 -26.32
C LEU A 264 14.36 0.49 -27.56
N PRO A 265 14.37 1.13 -28.76
CA PRO A 265 13.84 0.52 -29.99
C PRO A 265 14.61 -0.73 -30.44
N LEU A 266 15.84 -0.90 -29.99
CA LEU A 266 16.64 -2.11 -30.22
C LEU A 266 16.30 -3.26 -29.27
N GLY A 267 15.34 -3.06 -28.36
CA GLY A 267 14.97 -4.02 -27.31
C GLY A 267 15.99 -4.08 -26.17
N LEU A 268 16.85 -3.08 -26.02
CA LEU A 268 17.83 -2.99 -24.94
C LEU A 268 17.20 -2.23 -23.75
N GLY A 269 17.25 -2.81 -22.58
CA GLY A 269 16.69 -2.23 -21.36
C GLY A 269 17.49 -1.01 -20.89
N ALA A 270 17.18 0.17 -21.44
CA ALA A 270 17.83 1.43 -21.11
C ALA A 270 16.78 2.54 -21.04
N VAL A 271 16.57 3.12 -19.85
CA VAL A 271 15.52 4.11 -19.61
C VAL A 271 16.05 5.27 -18.80
N ARG A 272 15.69 6.50 -19.16
CA ARG A 272 15.97 7.68 -18.36
C ARG A 272 15.34 7.56 -16.97
N ALA A 273 16.15 7.63 -15.92
CA ALA A 273 15.73 7.40 -14.55
C ALA A 273 15.22 8.64 -13.80
N ASP A 274 15.59 9.83 -14.27
CA ASP A 274 15.34 11.12 -13.62
C ASP A 274 14.47 12.08 -14.46
N GLY A 275 13.80 11.55 -15.47
CA GLY A 275 12.98 12.37 -16.38
C GLY A 275 11.80 13.06 -15.73
N SER A 276 11.23 12.46 -14.69
CA SER A 276 10.13 13.05 -13.93
C SER A 276 9.96 12.33 -12.59
N VAL A 277 9.48 13.02 -11.59
CA VAL A 277 9.00 12.38 -10.35
C VAL A 277 7.65 11.73 -10.59
N THR A 278 7.39 10.61 -9.93
CA THR A 278 6.19 9.78 -10.13
C THR A 278 4.88 10.59 -10.10
N GLY A 279 4.76 11.56 -9.17
CA GLY A 279 3.56 12.39 -9.04
C GLY A 279 3.29 13.32 -10.24
N LEU A 280 4.32 13.67 -11.03
CA LEU A 280 4.15 14.49 -12.23
C LEU A 280 3.82 13.65 -13.46
N ARG A 281 4.33 12.42 -13.53
CA ARG A 281 4.08 11.50 -14.64
C ARG A 281 2.62 11.15 -14.84
N ILE A 282 1.84 11.12 -13.77
CA ILE A 282 0.40 10.83 -13.85
C ILE A 282 -0.38 11.83 -14.73
N ARG A 283 0.21 13.00 -15.02
CA ARG A 283 -0.36 14.03 -15.89
C ARG A 283 0.04 13.86 -17.37
N GLU A 284 0.91 12.94 -17.70
CA GLU A 284 1.29 12.66 -19.07
C GLU A 284 0.11 12.03 -19.83
N PRO A 285 -0.15 12.43 -21.09
CA PRO A 285 -1.34 12.01 -21.84
C PRO A 285 -1.51 10.48 -21.95
N GLN A 286 -0.41 9.75 -22.02
CA GLN A 286 -0.44 8.29 -22.10
C GLN A 286 -1.06 7.62 -20.87
N PHE A 287 -0.92 8.20 -19.68
CA PHE A 287 -1.55 7.65 -18.47
C PHE A 287 -3.06 7.83 -18.51
N ALA A 288 -3.54 8.97 -19.02
CA ALA A 288 -4.97 9.20 -19.20
C ALA A 288 -5.56 8.28 -20.28
N SER A 289 -4.84 8.06 -21.41
CA SER A 289 -5.30 7.18 -22.48
C SER A 289 -5.39 5.70 -22.09
N CYS A 290 -4.64 5.28 -21.06
CA CYS A 290 -4.67 3.92 -20.53
C CYS A 290 -5.54 3.80 -19.26
N GLU A 291 -6.32 4.83 -18.91
CA GLU A 291 -7.13 4.89 -17.68
C GLU A 291 -6.31 4.71 -16.38
N LEU A 292 -5.00 4.82 -16.46
CA LEU A 292 -4.10 4.77 -15.31
C LEU A 292 -4.12 6.07 -14.50
N ALA A 293 -4.63 7.15 -15.10
CA ALA A 293 -4.84 8.42 -14.46
C ALA A 293 -6.28 8.87 -14.66
N VAL A 294 -6.96 9.21 -13.59
CA VAL A 294 -8.35 9.68 -13.61
C VAL A 294 -8.48 11.03 -12.93
N ALA A 295 -9.28 11.90 -13.52
CA ALA A 295 -9.65 13.15 -12.89
C ALA A 295 -10.60 12.88 -11.72
N PHE A 296 -10.45 13.64 -10.65
CA PHE A 296 -11.35 13.57 -9.49
C PHE A 296 -11.46 14.94 -8.81
N GLU A 297 -12.46 15.10 -7.97
CA GLU A 297 -12.62 16.27 -7.11
C GLU A 297 -12.19 15.92 -5.68
N HIS A 298 -11.13 16.61 -5.20
CA HIS A 298 -10.67 16.43 -3.83
C HIS A 298 -11.49 17.37 -2.90
N PRO A 299 -12.07 16.86 -1.80
CA PRO A 299 -12.97 17.63 -0.95
C PRO A 299 -12.35 18.86 -0.27
N ILE A 300 -11.02 18.95 -0.23
CA ILE A 300 -10.28 20.07 0.38
C ILE A 300 -9.48 20.84 -0.68
N HIS A 301 -8.87 20.14 -1.65
CA HIS A 301 -7.92 20.72 -2.60
C HIS A 301 -8.49 20.99 -4.00
N GLY A 302 -9.76 20.61 -4.25
CA GLY A 302 -10.41 20.80 -5.54
C GLY A 302 -9.96 19.81 -6.61
N ALA A 303 -10.04 20.22 -7.88
CA ALA A 303 -9.76 19.35 -9.02
C ALA A 303 -8.34 18.77 -9.01
N GLY A 304 -8.24 17.47 -9.16
CA GLY A 304 -6.99 16.71 -9.16
C GLY A 304 -6.98 15.58 -10.16
N VAL A 305 -5.83 14.91 -10.25
CA VAL A 305 -5.64 13.68 -10.99
C VAL A 305 -5.10 12.63 -10.02
N ARG A 306 -5.70 11.47 -10.00
CA ARG A 306 -5.26 10.34 -9.20
C ARG A 306 -5.01 9.10 -10.05
N HIS A 307 -4.37 8.15 -9.46
CA HIS A 307 -4.21 6.83 -10.03
C HIS A 307 -5.58 6.17 -10.22
N GLY A 308 -5.83 5.61 -11.38
CA GLY A 308 -7.03 4.83 -11.70
C GLY A 308 -7.04 3.46 -11.06
N ALA A 309 -7.97 2.62 -11.47
CA ALA A 309 -7.99 1.22 -11.07
C ALA A 309 -6.75 0.49 -11.61
N MET A 310 -6.17 -0.39 -10.79
CA MET A 310 -4.93 -1.09 -11.14
C MET A 310 -5.09 -2.19 -12.18
N SER A 311 -6.30 -2.50 -12.58
CA SER A 311 -6.60 -3.48 -13.61
C SER A 311 -7.70 -2.95 -14.52
N GLY A 312 -7.52 -3.12 -15.84
CA GLY A 312 -8.55 -2.90 -16.83
C GLY A 312 -9.66 -3.95 -16.69
N TRP A 313 -10.50 -3.79 -15.70
CA TRP A 313 -11.65 -4.67 -15.47
C TRP A 313 -12.87 -4.07 -16.15
N PRO A 314 -13.40 -4.68 -17.23
CA PRO A 314 -14.49 -4.10 -18.01
C PRO A 314 -15.85 -4.11 -17.29
N MET A 315 -15.84 -4.19 -15.96
CA MET A 315 -17.04 -4.46 -15.18
C MET A 315 -17.78 -3.26 -14.65
N SER A 316 -17.29 -2.04 -14.80
CA SER A 316 -18.03 -0.94 -14.20
C SER A 316 -18.02 0.32 -15.06
N ASP A 317 -19.20 0.77 -15.43
CA ASP A 317 -19.48 2.17 -15.78
C ASP A 317 -19.31 3.11 -14.56
N ARG A 318 -18.55 2.68 -13.54
CA ARG A 318 -18.40 3.41 -12.29
C ARG A 318 -17.41 4.54 -12.46
N THR A 319 -17.85 5.75 -12.20
CA THR A 319 -16.98 6.91 -12.07
C THR A 319 -16.21 6.82 -10.76
N LEU A 320 -14.88 6.75 -10.83
CA LEU A 320 -14.02 6.75 -9.66
C LEU A 320 -14.07 8.09 -8.94
N GLN A 321 -14.33 8.07 -7.63
CA GLN A 321 -14.51 9.25 -6.79
C GLN A 321 -13.20 9.67 -6.11
N GLY A 322 -13.21 10.87 -5.54
CA GLY A 322 -12.18 11.34 -4.63
C GLY A 322 -12.23 10.65 -3.25
N PRO A 323 -11.35 11.07 -2.33
CA PRO A 323 -11.36 10.56 -0.96
C PRO A 323 -12.58 11.06 -0.19
N CYS A 324 -13.20 10.19 0.59
CA CYS A 324 -14.26 10.53 1.52
C CYS A 324 -13.73 11.40 2.66
N ARG A 325 -14.56 12.27 3.23
CA ARG A 325 -14.29 12.98 4.50
C ARG A 325 -14.65 12.10 5.70
N THR A 326 -14.13 12.44 6.85
CA THR A 326 -14.52 11.81 8.11
C THR A 326 -16.02 11.99 8.34
N GLY A 327 -16.71 10.85 8.47
CA GLY A 327 -18.13 10.84 8.81
C GLY A 327 -19.09 11.34 7.71
N ASP A 328 -18.63 11.57 6.49
CA ASP A 328 -19.45 12.16 5.41
C ASP A 328 -20.67 11.32 5.00
N ALA A 329 -20.68 10.05 5.32
CA ALA A 329 -21.82 9.15 5.09
C ALA A 329 -22.59 8.80 6.38
N CYS A 330 -22.29 9.41 7.50
CA CYS A 330 -22.90 9.10 8.80
C CYS A 330 -24.44 9.08 8.76
N GLU A 331 -25.06 10.20 8.35
CA GLU A 331 -26.52 10.31 8.27
C GLU A 331 -27.11 9.22 7.37
N THR A 332 -26.56 9.06 6.17
CA THR A 332 -27.05 8.08 5.19
C THR A 332 -26.95 6.65 5.71
N LEU A 333 -25.84 6.29 6.34
CA LEU A 333 -25.63 4.94 6.87
C LEU A 333 -26.53 4.65 8.09
N LEU A 334 -26.74 5.64 8.96
CA LEU A 334 -27.62 5.51 10.10
C LEU A 334 -29.10 5.42 9.68
N ASP A 335 -29.52 6.19 8.66
CA ASP A 335 -30.85 6.08 8.07
C ASP A 335 -31.07 4.69 7.45
N GLN A 336 -30.08 4.14 6.75
CA GLN A 336 -30.14 2.77 6.22
C GLN A 336 -30.27 1.70 7.33
N LEU A 337 -29.79 1.97 8.53
CA LEU A 337 -30.00 1.12 9.70
C LEU A 337 -31.36 1.32 10.36
N GLY A 338 -32.20 2.22 9.82
CA GLY A 338 -33.55 2.52 10.31
C GLY A 338 -33.62 3.51 11.47
N LEU A 339 -32.55 4.27 11.73
CA LEU A 339 -32.60 5.31 12.78
C LEU A 339 -33.35 6.53 12.25
N SER A 340 -34.21 7.09 13.08
CA SER A 340 -34.89 8.35 12.79
C SER A 340 -33.92 9.55 12.90
N LYS A 341 -34.24 10.65 12.22
CA LYS A 341 -33.46 11.90 12.31
C LYS A 341 -33.27 12.38 13.75
N ALA A 342 -34.27 12.22 14.61
CA ALA A 342 -34.17 12.58 16.03
C ALA A 342 -33.11 11.72 16.78
N GLN A 343 -33.07 10.42 16.48
CA GLN A 343 -32.06 9.52 17.05
C GLN A 343 -30.66 9.86 16.55
N ILE A 344 -30.52 10.20 15.26
CA ILE A 344 -29.22 10.61 14.67
C ILE A 344 -28.70 11.88 15.36
N VAL A 345 -29.56 12.90 15.53
CA VAL A 345 -29.20 14.15 16.24
C VAL A 345 -28.82 13.89 17.69
N ASP A 346 -29.50 12.95 18.39
CA ASP A 346 -29.16 12.57 19.76
C ASP A 346 -27.78 11.91 19.83
N LEU A 347 -27.49 11.00 18.91
CA LEU A 347 -26.17 10.34 18.80
C LEU A 347 -25.04 11.33 18.48
N GLN A 348 -25.29 12.35 17.65
CA GLN A 348 -24.34 13.43 17.35
C GLN A 348 -24.11 14.29 18.61
N SER A 349 -25.20 14.69 19.28
CA SER A 349 -25.15 15.52 20.50
C SER A 349 -24.41 14.81 21.66
N SER A 350 -24.46 13.49 21.65
CA SER A 350 -23.80 12.63 22.66
C SER A 350 -22.37 12.22 22.24
N GLU A 351 -21.83 12.77 21.17
CA GLU A 351 -20.50 12.44 20.62
C GLU A 351 -20.30 10.92 20.36
N ILE A 352 -21.37 10.22 20.01
CA ILE A 352 -21.32 8.81 19.63
C ILE A 352 -21.01 8.68 18.14
N VAL A 353 -21.50 9.60 17.34
CA VAL A 353 -21.22 9.71 15.92
C VAL A 353 -20.78 11.12 15.57
N ASN A 354 -20.02 11.29 14.49
CA ASN A 354 -19.63 12.57 13.90
C ASN A 354 -19.83 12.51 12.38
N GLY A 355 -20.50 13.55 11.83
CA GLY A 355 -20.81 13.67 10.42
C GLY A 355 -21.90 14.68 10.17
#